data_6768859acd5fd273f89b1c56f97c152e
#
_entry.id   6768859acd5fd273f89b1c56f97c152e
#
_cell.length_a   1.000
_cell.length_b   1.000
_cell.length_c   1.000
_cell.angle_alpha   90.00
_cell.angle_beta   90.00
_cell.angle_gamma   90.00
#
_symmetry.space_group_name_H-M   'P 1'
#
loop_
_entity.id
_entity.type
_entity.pdbx_description
1 polymer ?
#
loop_
_entity_poly.entity_id
_entity_poly.type
_entity_poly.pdbx_seq_one_letter_code
_entity_poly.pdbx_strand_id
1 'polypeptide(L)'
;MSTKQSPPPGVGRRRQTPAEAALDANALELFARIAQAGSFAQAGRDLGLTRAAISRRIAAIEEAVGLALFARSTRSLGLTEAGRRLHARARAVRDAAESARLALRHTRDQLDGTLRISATAGFGRHVLAPLLSQFQALHPAVRYELFFTDRRVDLLREGLDIAFRVTNNPPDAWVAQPVLGFQVRAYGLHSTASMSRPGQLANLPMLLLGQGEEPYESHWAHTSGEREAVVLQATSWGSDLDGLIAMARHGAGVVLAPDFCVEPILPSGQLTGAVRHEASPAALVDLLPGWRLLVGVETVQALTLPLPAGSETARALVRHGREALGSSR
;
A
#
# COMPACT_ATOMS: atom_id res chain seq x y z
N MET A 1 -45.28 49.06 23.03
CA MET A 1 -43.82 49.18 23.04
C MET A 1 -43.26 47.98 22.26
N SER A 2 -42.97 48.18 20.99
CA SER A 2 -42.47 47.14 20.06
C SER A 2 -40.96 47.27 19.97
N THR A 3 -40.25 46.27 20.47
CA THR A 3 -38.78 46.16 20.36
C THR A 3 -38.44 45.57 19.00
N LYS A 4 -37.94 46.40 18.08
CA LYS A 4 -37.28 45.95 16.83
C LYS A 4 -35.93 45.31 17.17
N GLN A 5 -35.83 44.00 16.98
CA GLN A 5 -34.57 43.32 16.94
C GLN A 5 -33.88 43.56 15.57
N SER A 6 -32.68 44.10 15.63
CA SER A 6 -31.80 44.27 14.45
C SER A 6 -31.24 42.88 14.05
N PRO A 7 -31.06 42.61 12.73
CA PRO A 7 -30.47 41.37 12.28
C PRO A 7 -28.93 41.33 12.60
N PRO A 8 -28.34 40.12 12.77
CA PRO A 8 -26.92 39.97 13.08
C PRO A 8 -26.04 40.43 11.88
N PRO A 9 -24.83 40.92 12.14
CA PRO A 9 -23.92 41.39 11.08
C PRO A 9 -23.54 40.25 10.17
N GLY A 10 -23.73 40.46 8.86
CA GLY A 10 -23.39 39.50 7.82
C GLY A 10 -21.89 39.09 7.89
N VAL A 11 -21.64 37.79 7.81
CA VAL A 11 -20.31 37.24 7.63
C VAL A 11 -19.68 37.80 6.38
N GLY A 12 -18.76 38.76 6.54
CA GLY A 12 -18.06 39.41 5.46
C GLY A 12 -17.36 38.38 4.56
N ARG A 13 -17.77 38.27 3.31
CA ARG A 13 -17.04 37.50 2.28
C ARG A 13 -15.61 38.04 2.25
N ARG A 14 -14.66 37.20 2.72
CA ARG A 14 -13.23 37.47 2.54
C ARG A 14 -12.98 37.67 1.04
N ARG A 15 -12.50 38.87 0.64
CA ARG A 15 -12.10 39.11 -0.75
C ARG A 15 -10.91 38.16 -1.03
N GLN A 16 -11.08 37.22 -1.93
CA GLN A 16 -10.00 36.34 -2.40
C GLN A 16 -8.97 37.21 -3.12
N THR A 17 -7.71 36.95 -2.88
CA THR A 17 -6.62 37.55 -3.66
C THR A 17 -6.67 37.01 -5.10
N PRO A 18 -6.14 37.75 -6.10
CA PRO A 18 -6.07 37.26 -7.48
C PRO A 18 -5.42 35.88 -7.60
N ALA A 19 -4.41 35.55 -6.76
CA ALA A 19 -3.77 34.26 -6.69
C ALA A 19 -4.67 33.17 -6.11
N GLU A 20 -5.46 33.48 -5.08
CA GLU A 20 -6.44 32.53 -4.50
C GLU A 20 -7.59 32.23 -5.48
N ALA A 21 -8.01 33.24 -6.28
CA ALA A 21 -9.04 33.04 -7.31
C ALA A 21 -8.54 32.21 -8.50
N ALA A 22 -7.25 32.26 -8.82
CA ALA A 22 -6.65 31.50 -9.92
C ALA A 22 -6.31 30.06 -9.55
N LEU A 23 -6.14 29.75 -8.28
CA LEU A 23 -5.94 28.38 -7.74
C LEU A 23 -7.23 27.79 -7.18
N ASP A 24 -8.33 27.94 -7.91
CA ASP A 24 -9.57 27.26 -7.53
C ASP A 24 -9.48 25.73 -7.71
N ALA A 25 -10.47 25.01 -7.23
CA ALA A 25 -10.50 23.57 -7.31
C ALA A 25 -10.42 23.04 -8.76
N ASN A 26 -10.99 23.77 -9.73
CA ASN A 26 -10.96 23.38 -11.14
C ASN A 26 -9.57 23.54 -11.74
N ALA A 27 -8.85 24.59 -11.36
CA ALA A 27 -7.47 24.82 -11.78
C ALA A 27 -6.53 23.74 -11.22
N LEU A 28 -6.72 23.35 -9.94
CA LEU A 28 -5.95 22.29 -9.29
C LEU A 28 -6.26 20.92 -9.91
N GLU A 29 -7.53 20.61 -10.17
CA GLU A 29 -7.93 19.37 -10.86
C GLU A 29 -7.31 19.31 -12.27
N LEU A 30 -7.42 20.39 -13.05
CA LEU A 30 -6.82 20.47 -14.38
C LEU A 30 -5.30 20.27 -14.34
N PHE A 31 -4.61 20.95 -13.44
CA PHE A 31 -3.16 20.81 -13.25
C PHE A 31 -2.78 19.36 -12.93
N ALA A 32 -3.48 18.71 -11.99
CA ALA A 32 -3.22 17.32 -11.61
C ALA A 32 -3.39 16.35 -12.78
N ARG A 33 -4.45 16.53 -13.61
CA ARG A 33 -4.71 15.70 -14.81
C ARG A 33 -3.62 15.88 -15.86
N ILE A 34 -3.15 17.11 -16.09
CA ILE A 34 -2.09 17.37 -17.05
C ILE A 34 -0.75 16.78 -16.59
N ALA A 35 -0.43 16.91 -15.30
CA ALA A 35 0.77 16.33 -14.72
C ALA A 35 0.78 14.81 -14.85
N GLN A 36 -0.37 14.17 -14.65
CA GLN A 36 -0.53 12.71 -14.79
C GLN A 36 -0.43 12.25 -16.25
N ALA A 37 -1.00 13.00 -17.20
CA ALA A 37 -0.96 12.67 -18.62
C ALA A 37 0.45 12.75 -19.24
N GLY A 38 1.40 13.41 -18.57
CA GLY A 38 2.79 13.53 -19.00
C GLY A 38 2.98 14.32 -20.31
N SER A 39 1.91 14.78 -20.96
CA SER A 39 1.96 15.65 -22.14
C SER A 39 0.69 16.48 -22.29
N PHE A 40 0.84 17.72 -22.79
CA PHE A 40 -0.30 18.59 -23.09
C PHE A 40 -1.23 18.01 -24.19
N ALA A 41 -0.67 17.26 -25.12
CA ALA A 41 -1.44 16.63 -26.20
C ALA A 41 -2.31 15.48 -25.67
N GLN A 42 -1.75 14.63 -24.78
CA GLN A 42 -2.51 13.55 -24.16
C GLN A 42 -3.60 14.15 -23.25
N ALA A 43 -3.24 15.08 -22.36
CA ALA A 43 -4.20 15.78 -21.50
C ALA A 43 -5.35 16.42 -22.30
N GLY A 44 -5.03 16.94 -23.50
CA GLY A 44 -6.05 17.51 -24.41
C GLY A 44 -7.05 16.47 -24.87
N ARG A 45 -6.58 15.32 -25.28
CA ARG A 45 -7.47 14.21 -25.70
C ARG A 45 -8.35 13.74 -24.54
N ASP A 46 -7.75 13.56 -23.37
CA ASP A 46 -8.44 13.04 -22.17
C ASP A 46 -9.51 14.01 -21.62
N LEU A 47 -9.31 15.33 -21.85
CA LEU A 47 -10.18 16.40 -21.35
C LEU A 47 -11.11 16.99 -22.42
N GLY A 48 -11.03 16.52 -23.66
CA GLY A 48 -11.80 17.12 -24.77
C GLY A 48 -11.39 18.56 -25.08
N LEU A 49 -10.14 18.95 -24.80
CA LEU A 49 -9.62 20.29 -24.98
C LEU A 49 -8.49 20.34 -26.01
N THR A 50 -8.35 21.48 -26.70
CA THR A 50 -7.19 21.68 -27.58
C THR A 50 -5.91 21.89 -26.76
N ARG A 51 -4.75 21.48 -27.30
CA ARG A 51 -3.43 21.73 -26.69
C ARG A 51 -3.23 23.22 -26.37
N ALA A 52 -3.70 24.11 -27.26
CA ALA A 52 -3.59 25.55 -27.05
C ALA A 52 -4.44 26.04 -25.88
N ALA A 53 -5.64 25.47 -25.69
CA ALA A 53 -6.50 25.79 -24.55
C ALA A 53 -5.86 25.37 -23.21
N ILE A 54 -5.29 24.16 -23.15
CA ILE A 54 -4.58 23.66 -21.98
C ILE A 54 -3.37 24.56 -21.67
N SER A 55 -2.53 24.86 -22.68
CA SER A 55 -1.35 25.70 -22.50
C SER A 55 -1.70 27.10 -21.96
N ARG A 56 -2.78 27.70 -22.45
CA ARG A 56 -3.26 29.00 -21.95
C ARG A 56 -3.74 28.92 -20.50
N ARG A 57 -4.47 27.88 -20.13
CA ARG A 57 -4.95 27.70 -18.75
C ARG A 57 -3.80 27.49 -17.76
N ILE A 58 -2.80 26.71 -18.14
CA ILE A 58 -1.60 26.53 -17.31
C ILE A 58 -0.81 27.84 -17.20
N ALA A 59 -0.61 28.55 -18.30
CA ALA A 59 0.07 29.83 -18.26
C ALA A 59 -0.63 30.86 -17.32
N ALA A 60 -1.97 30.89 -17.31
CA ALA A 60 -2.73 31.72 -16.40
C ALA A 60 -2.55 31.31 -14.92
N ILE A 61 -2.46 30.01 -14.63
CA ILE A 61 -2.17 29.50 -13.27
C ILE A 61 -0.75 29.90 -12.86
N GLU A 62 0.25 29.66 -13.72
CA GLU A 62 1.66 30.00 -13.46
C GLU A 62 1.85 31.51 -13.25
N GLU A 63 1.19 32.34 -14.06
CA GLU A 63 1.20 33.80 -13.93
C GLU A 63 0.61 34.24 -12.59
N ALA A 64 -0.54 33.69 -12.22
CA ALA A 64 -1.23 34.06 -10.97
C ALA A 64 -0.46 33.69 -9.71
N VAL A 65 0.26 32.54 -9.74
CA VAL A 65 1.09 32.10 -8.60
C VAL A 65 2.51 32.66 -8.66
N GLY A 66 2.93 33.23 -9.78
CA GLY A 66 4.28 33.81 -9.99
C GLY A 66 5.38 32.70 -10.08
N LEU A 67 5.03 31.45 -10.34
CA LEU A 67 5.96 30.33 -10.37
C LEU A 67 5.69 29.46 -11.59
N ALA A 68 6.74 29.02 -12.30
CA ALA A 68 6.62 27.99 -13.30
C ALA A 68 6.35 26.65 -12.61
N LEU A 69 5.31 25.94 -13.04
CA LEU A 69 4.91 24.63 -12.50
C LEU A 69 5.38 23.48 -13.40
N PHE A 70 5.53 23.75 -14.71
CA PHE A 70 6.06 22.79 -15.66
C PHE A 70 7.41 23.22 -16.20
N ALA A 71 8.36 22.29 -16.28
CA ALA A 71 9.61 22.47 -16.97
C ALA A 71 9.36 22.25 -18.47
N ARG A 72 9.63 23.28 -19.30
CA ARG A 72 9.49 23.21 -20.76
C ARG A 72 10.73 22.53 -21.34
N SER A 73 10.64 21.25 -21.64
CA SER A 73 11.61 20.54 -22.46
C SER A 73 10.95 20.15 -23.80
N THR A 74 11.70 20.13 -24.88
CA THR A 74 11.21 19.76 -26.22
C THR A 74 10.85 18.27 -26.31
N ARG A 75 11.25 17.44 -25.35
CA ARG A 75 11.10 15.98 -25.36
C ARG A 75 10.12 15.42 -24.33
N SER A 76 9.83 16.13 -23.23
CA SER A 76 8.90 15.67 -22.18
C SER A 76 8.36 16.84 -21.37
N LEU A 77 7.16 16.64 -20.82
CA LEU A 77 6.54 17.55 -19.86
C LEU A 77 6.98 17.10 -18.46
N GLY A 78 7.91 17.85 -17.85
CA GLY A 78 8.38 17.63 -16.50
C GLY A 78 7.74 18.61 -15.52
N LEU A 79 7.65 18.28 -14.23
CA LEU A 79 7.28 19.19 -13.17
C LEU A 79 8.51 19.89 -12.60
N THR A 80 8.40 21.21 -12.34
CA THR A 80 9.37 21.94 -11.52
C THR A 80 9.28 21.49 -10.05
N GLU A 81 10.16 21.98 -9.17
CA GLU A 81 10.04 21.73 -7.73
C GLU A 81 8.72 22.29 -7.17
N ALA A 82 8.34 23.51 -7.58
CA ALA A 82 7.03 24.08 -7.23
C ALA A 82 5.88 23.23 -7.78
N GLY A 83 6.01 22.74 -9.01
CA GLY A 83 5.05 21.83 -9.64
C GLY A 83 4.91 20.52 -8.87
N ARG A 84 6.00 19.90 -8.41
CA ARG A 84 5.93 18.66 -7.61
C ARG A 84 5.21 18.88 -6.27
N ARG A 85 5.50 19.98 -5.59
CA ARG A 85 4.81 20.34 -4.33
C ARG A 85 3.33 20.57 -4.54
N LEU A 86 2.96 21.32 -5.59
CA LEU A 86 1.56 21.58 -5.93
C LEU A 86 0.86 20.29 -6.35
N HIS A 87 1.52 19.42 -7.13
CA HIS A 87 0.93 18.18 -7.64
C HIS A 87 0.43 17.26 -6.53
N ALA A 88 1.19 17.10 -5.44
CA ALA A 88 0.76 16.30 -4.29
C ALA A 88 -0.57 16.82 -3.69
N ARG A 89 -0.75 18.16 -3.62
CA ARG A 89 -1.97 18.78 -3.09
C ARG A 89 -3.11 18.81 -4.11
N ALA A 90 -2.79 19.09 -5.37
CA ALA A 90 -3.77 19.10 -6.46
C ALA A 90 -4.40 17.72 -6.69
N ARG A 91 -3.63 16.64 -6.49
CA ARG A 91 -4.18 15.28 -6.51
C ARG A 91 -5.21 15.05 -5.42
N ALA A 92 -4.97 15.51 -4.19
CA ALA A 92 -5.95 15.38 -3.11
C ALA A 92 -7.27 16.10 -3.45
N VAL A 93 -7.21 17.28 -4.09
CA VAL A 93 -8.41 18.00 -4.54
C VAL A 93 -9.15 17.23 -5.64
N ARG A 94 -8.42 16.70 -6.61
CA ARG A 94 -9.00 15.87 -7.68
C ARG A 94 -9.70 14.64 -7.09
N ASP A 95 -9.03 13.94 -6.19
CA ASP A 95 -9.52 12.68 -5.59
C ASP A 95 -10.75 12.98 -4.71
N ALA A 96 -10.78 14.12 -4.01
CA ALA A 96 -11.96 14.59 -3.27
C ALA A 96 -13.14 14.93 -4.21
N ALA A 97 -12.87 15.59 -5.34
CA ALA A 97 -13.91 15.91 -6.34
C ALA A 97 -14.46 14.62 -6.99
N GLU A 98 -13.60 13.65 -7.30
CA GLU A 98 -14.01 12.33 -7.80
C GLU A 98 -14.85 11.59 -6.76
N SER A 99 -14.41 11.56 -5.50
CA SER A 99 -15.18 10.98 -4.37
C SER A 99 -16.55 11.63 -4.21
N ALA A 100 -16.65 12.95 -4.35
CA ALA A 100 -17.92 13.66 -4.29
C ALA A 100 -18.85 13.29 -5.48
N ARG A 101 -18.30 13.17 -6.69
CA ARG A 101 -19.06 12.68 -7.86
C ARG A 101 -19.52 11.24 -7.68
N LEU A 102 -18.67 10.40 -7.09
CA LEU A 102 -18.98 9.01 -6.74
C LEU A 102 -20.08 8.95 -5.67
N ALA A 103 -20.02 9.75 -4.61
CA ALA A 103 -21.06 9.84 -3.58
C ALA A 103 -22.44 10.18 -4.16
N LEU A 104 -22.50 10.99 -5.23
CA LEU A 104 -23.73 11.28 -5.96
C LEU A 104 -24.17 10.12 -6.87
N ARG A 105 -23.24 9.27 -7.34
CA ARG A 105 -23.53 8.06 -8.11
C ARG A 105 -23.96 6.89 -7.23
N HIS A 106 -23.60 6.89 -5.96
CA HIS A 106 -23.96 5.86 -4.96
C HIS A 106 -25.46 5.71 -4.66
N THR A 107 -26.31 6.46 -5.33
CA THR A 107 -27.73 6.08 -5.46
C THR A 107 -27.91 4.81 -6.32
N ARG A 108 -26.83 4.23 -6.84
CA ARG A 108 -26.75 2.93 -7.52
C ARG A 108 -25.53 2.19 -6.97
N ASP A 109 -25.73 1.14 -6.24
CA ASP A 109 -24.84 0.21 -5.52
C ASP A 109 -23.56 -0.29 -6.25
N GLN A 110 -22.85 0.49 -7.03
CA GLN A 110 -21.64 0.03 -7.74
C GLN A 110 -20.41 0.84 -7.34
N LEU A 111 -19.48 0.14 -6.68
CA LEU A 111 -18.11 0.67 -6.46
C LEU A 111 -17.39 0.75 -7.81
N ASP A 112 -16.71 1.87 -8.07
CA ASP A 112 -15.94 2.12 -9.28
C ASP A 112 -14.68 2.96 -9.01
N GLY A 113 -13.91 3.24 -10.05
CA GLY A 113 -12.72 4.08 -9.98
C GLY A 113 -11.41 3.29 -9.92
N THR A 114 -10.30 4.01 -9.82
CA THR A 114 -8.95 3.42 -9.72
C THR A 114 -8.41 3.58 -8.32
N LEU A 115 -8.10 2.47 -7.67
CA LEU A 115 -7.41 2.43 -6.38
C LEU A 115 -5.90 2.32 -6.59
N ARG A 116 -5.15 3.22 -5.98
CA ARG A 116 -3.70 3.20 -5.89
C ARG A 116 -3.27 2.55 -4.59
N ILE A 117 -2.71 1.37 -4.68
CA ILE A 117 -2.46 0.52 -3.52
C ILE A 117 -0.97 0.21 -3.41
N SER A 118 -0.39 0.44 -2.24
CA SER A 118 0.94 -0.04 -1.92
C SER A 118 0.89 -1.16 -0.89
N ALA A 119 1.75 -2.17 -1.05
CA ALA A 119 1.90 -3.26 -0.09
C ALA A 119 3.37 -3.66 0.05
N THR A 120 3.73 -4.30 1.17
CA THR A 120 4.99 -5.04 1.24
C THR A 120 5.01 -6.12 0.16
N ALA A 121 6.19 -6.39 -0.41
CA ALA A 121 6.31 -7.24 -1.60
C ALA A 121 5.70 -8.64 -1.37
N GLY A 122 6.05 -9.31 -0.29
CA GLY A 122 5.52 -10.63 0.04
C GLY A 122 3.99 -10.62 0.24
N PHE A 123 3.45 -9.72 1.09
CA PHE A 123 2.00 -9.61 1.28
C PHE A 123 1.27 -9.26 -0.01
N GLY A 124 1.83 -8.34 -0.79
CA GLY A 124 1.26 -7.92 -2.07
C GLY A 124 1.05 -9.08 -3.04
N ARG A 125 2.06 -9.94 -3.19
CA ARG A 125 2.03 -11.07 -4.13
C ARG A 125 1.19 -12.23 -3.63
N HIS A 126 1.39 -12.63 -2.38
CA HIS A 126 0.83 -13.89 -1.88
C HIS A 126 -0.59 -13.76 -1.31
N VAL A 127 -0.96 -12.58 -0.83
CA VAL A 127 -2.26 -12.35 -0.16
C VAL A 127 -3.11 -11.34 -0.89
N LEU A 128 -2.55 -10.14 -1.13
CA LEU A 128 -3.35 -9.03 -1.65
C LEU A 128 -3.77 -9.25 -3.11
N ALA A 129 -2.90 -9.73 -3.98
CA ALA A 129 -3.24 -9.93 -5.39
C ALA A 129 -4.40 -10.92 -5.60
N PRO A 130 -4.45 -12.09 -4.95
CA PRO A 130 -5.65 -12.96 -4.96
C PRO A 130 -6.91 -12.25 -4.43
N LEU A 131 -6.78 -11.51 -3.32
CA LEU A 131 -7.89 -10.77 -2.71
C LEU A 131 -8.45 -9.70 -3.67
N LEU A 132 -7.57 -8.95 -4.34
CA LEU A 132 -7.97 -7.95 -5.32
C LEU A 132 -8.69 -8.56 -6.51
N SER A 133 -8.28 -9.75 -6.95
CA SER A 133 -8.95 -10.49 -8.01
C SER A 133 -10.39 -10.86 -7.61
N GLN A 134 -10.60 -11.33 -6.37
CA GLN A 134 -11.93 -11.63 -5.84
C GLN A 134 -12.80 -10.37 -5.73
N PHE A 135 -12.24 -9.28 -5.19
CA PHE A 135 -12.96 -8.02 -5.07
C PHE A 135 -13.34 -7.44 -6.43
N GLN A 136 -12.46 -7.55 -7.44
CA GLN A 136 -12.73 -7.10 -8.80
C GLN A 136 -13.83 -7.91 -9.48
N ALA A 137 -13.94 -9.20 -9.21
CA ALA A 137 -15.03 -10.03 -9.70
C ALA A 137 -16.39 -9.57 -9.17
N LEU A 138 -16.45 -9.07 -7.93
CA LEU A 138 -17.64 -8.49 -7.32
C LEU A 138 -17.91 -7.05 -7.78
N HIS A 139 -16.85 -6.30 -8.12
CA HIS A 139 -16.89 -4.88 -8.49
C HIS A 139 -16.10 -4.62 -9.78
N PRO A 140 -16.61 -5.03 -10.96
CA PRO A 140 -15.83 -5.00 -12.23
C PRO A 140 -15.42 -3.60 -12.69
N ALA A 141 -16.05 -2.55 -12.19
CA ALA A 141 -15.71 -1.17 -12.50
C ALA A 141 -14.51 -0.63 -11.69
N VAL A 142 -14.03 -1.40 -10.69
CA VAL A 142 -12.84 -1.04 -9.90
C VAL A 142 -11.58 -1.45 -10.65
N ARG A 143 -10.62 -0.54 -10.72
CA ARG A 143 -9.29 -0.74 -11.29
C ARG A 143 -8.23 -0.52 -10.24
N TYR A 144 -7.05 -1.09 -10.45
CA TYR A 144 -5.94 -1.01 -9.52
C TYR A 144 -4.67 -0.48 -10.17
N GLU A 145 -3.93 0.33 -9.42
CA GLU A 145 -2.53 0.67 -9.67
C GLU A 145 -1.73 0.17 -8.46
N LEU A 146 -0.88 -0.85 -8.66
CA LEU A 146 -0.26 -1.61 -7.60
C LEU A 146 1.23 -1.30 -7.45
N PHE A 147 1.68 -1.05 -6.22
CA PHE A 147 3.06 -0.75 -5.87
C PHE A 147 3.52 -1.70 -4.77
N PHE A 148 4.14 -2.83 -5.14
CA PHE A 148 4.68 -3.78 -4.17
C PHE A 148 6.13 -3.40 -3.84
N THR A 149 6.34 -2.91 -2.62
CA THR A 149 7.63 -2.40 -2.16
C THR A 149 7.72 -2.39 -0.64
N ASP A 150 8.92 -2.71 -0.12
CA ASP A 150 9.19 -2.72 1.32
C ASP A 150 9.70 -1.38 1.86
N ARG A 151 9.94 -0.39 0.96
CA ARG A 151 10.26 0.98 1.40
C ARG A 151 9.09 1.64 2.13
N ARG A 152 9.41 2.57 3.01
CA ARG A 152 8.39 3.42 3.61
C ARG A 152 7.72 4.29 2.54
N VAL A 153 6.40 4.41 2.60
CA VAL A 153 5.59 5.22 1.69
C VAL A 153 4.86 6.31 2.47
N ASP A 154 4.54 7.38 1.76
CA ASP A 154 3.67 8.46 2.27
C ASP A 154 2.40 8.49 1.41
N LEU A 155 1.25 8.20 2.02
CA LEU A 155 -0.04 8.13 1.32
C LEU A 155 -0.35 9.42 0.56
N LEU A 156 -0.12 10.57 1.20
CA LEU A 156 -0.43 11.87 0.60
C LEU A 156 0.56 12.25 -0.51
N ARG A 157 1.85 12.10 -0.25
CA ARG A 157 2.89 12.50 -1.21
C ARG A 157 2.89 11.64 -2.46
N GLU A 158 2.60 10.34 -2.29
CA GLU A 158 2.60 9.39 -3.41
C GLU A 158 1.19 9.21 -4.00
N GLY A 159 0.18 9.81 -3.37
CA GLY A 159 -1.22 9.77 -3.77
C GLY A 159 -1.77 8.36 -3.75
N LEU A 160 -1.46 7.64 -2.70
CA LEU A 160 -1.97 6.28 -2.48
C LEU A 160 -3.30 6.35 -1.72
N ASP A 161 -4.22 5.47 -2.07
CA ASP A 161 -5.49 5.31 -1.37
C ASP A 161 -5.34 4.38 -0.18
N ILE A 162 -4.52 3.33 -0.32
CA ILE A 162 -4.27 2.33 0.72
C ILE A 162 -2.79 1.95 0.74
N ALA A 163 -2.22 1.76 1.93
CA ALA A 163 -0.94 1.08 2.10
C ALA A 163 -1.09 -0.08 3.09
N PHE A 164 -0.73 -1.30 2.67
CA PHE A 164 -0.65 -2.47 3.55
C PHE A 164 0.77 -2.60 4.09
N ARG A 165 0.92 -2.51 5.41
CA ARG A 165 2.23 -2.48 6.07
C ARG A 165 2.23 -3.31 7.35
N VAL A 166 3.37 -3.90 7.65
CA VAL A 166 3.67 -4.50 8.95
C VAL A 166 4.15 -3.36 9.85
N THR A 167 3.30 -2.90 10.76
CA THR A 167 3.62 -1.80 11.68
C THR A 167 2.75 -1.84 12.92
N ASN A 168 3.34 -1.47 14.06
CA ASN A 168 2.66 -1.21 15.32
C ASN A 168 2.60 0.29 15.66
N ASN A 169 3.23 1.13 14.82
CA ASN A 169 3.28 2.58 15.00
C ASN A 169 2.92 3.30 13.70
N PRO A 170 1.65 3.23 13.25
CA PRO A 170 1.19 3.99 12.11
C PRO A 170 1.20 5.49 12.41
N PRO A 171 1.36 6.37 11.41
CA PRO A 171 1.22 7.81 11.61
C PRO A 171 -0.16 8.17 12.17
N ASP A 172 -0.23 9.06 13.18
CA ASP A 172 -1.48 9.48 13.85
C ASP A 172 -2.52 10.08 12.90
N ALA A 173 -2.06 10.66 11.79
CA ALA A 173 -2.92 11.25 10.76
C ALA A 173 -3.62 10.20 9.87
N TRP A 174 -3.32 8.93 10.01
CA TRP A 174 -3.85 7.86 9.17
C TRP A 174 -4.76 6.93 9.97
N VAL A 175 -5.70 6.32 9.28
CA VAL A 175 -6.54 5.26 9.85
C VAL A 175 -5.86 3.93 9.62
N ALA A 176 -5.51 3.23 10.70
CA ALA A 176 -4.91 1.90 10.66
C ALA A 176 -5.94 0.84 11.06
N GLN A 177 -6.06 -0.21 10.25
CA GLN A 177 -6.96 -1.33 10.53
C GLN A 177 -6.21 -2.66 10.35
N PRO A 178 -6.23 -3.55 11.35
CA PRO A 178 -5.60 -4.87 11.22
C PRO A 178 -6.34 -5.70 10.16
N VAL A 179 -5.58 -6.35 9.27
CA VAL A 179 -6.12 -7.14 8.16
C VAL A 179 -5.72 -8.60 8.27
N LEU A 180 -4.46 -8.89 8.59
CA LEU A 180 -3.93 -10.25 8.69
C LEU A 180 -2.92 -10.33 9.82
N GLY A 181 -3.11 -11.28 10.75
CA GLY A 181 -2.06 -11.73 11.64
C GLY A 181 -1.20 -12.79 10.95
N PHE A 182 0.10 -12.86 11.26
CA PHE A 182 1.00 -13.87 10.68
C PHE A 182 2.06 -14.29 11.69
N GLN A 183 2.76 -15.39 11.37
CA GLN A 183 3.90 -15.85 12.15
C GLN A 183 5.12 -15.98 11.23
N VAL A 184 6.29 -15.65 11.74
CA VAL A 184 7.54 -15.95 11.04
C VAL A 184 8.07 -17.30 11.53
N ARG A 185 8.37 -18.17 10.58
CA ARG A 185 8.83 -19.55 10.84
C ARG A 185 10.09 -19.86 10.06
N ALA A 186 10.71 -20.99 10.38
CA ALA A 186 11.89 -21.50 9.67
C ALA A 186 11.47 -22.53 8.62
N TYR A 187 11.68 -22.22 7.35
CA TYR A 187 11.30 -23.08 6.24
C TYR A 187 12.53 -23.64 5.52
N GLY A 188 12.48 -24.93 5.23
CA GLY A 188 13.51 -25.61 4.44
C GLY A 188 12.92 -26.81 3.68
N LEU A 189 13.75 -27.52 2.92
CA LEU A 189 13.32 -28.74 2.23
C LEU A 189 12.99 -29.86 3.24
N HIS A 190 12.07 -30.75 2.86
CA HIS A 190 11.70 -31.90 3.66
C HIS A 190 12.88 -32.85 3.95
N SER A 191 13.92 -32.87 3.11
CA SER A 191 15.16 -33.61 3.33
C SER A 191 16.00 -33.08 4.50
N THR A 192 15.75 -31.82 4.91
CA THR A 192 16.30 -31.22 6.12
C THR A 192 15.51 -31.78 7.28
N ALA A 193 16.16 -32.49 8.21
CA ALA A 193 15.47 -33.17 9.32
C ALA A 193 14.58 -32.22 10.12
N SER A 194 13.38 -32.66 10.48
CA SER A 194 12.53 -31.96 11.44
C SER A 194 13.29 -31.69 12.72
N MET A 195 13.27 -30.47 13.19
CA MET A 195 14.00 -30.02 14.37
C MET A 195 13.07 -29.91 15.56
N SER A 196 13.62 -30.17 16.73
CA SER A 196 12.88 -30.03 17.98
C SER A 196 13.11 -28.68 18.68
N ARG A 197 14.24 -28.03 18.38
CA ARG A 197 14.67 -26.78 19.05
C ARG A 197 15.34 -25.79 18.10
N PRO A 198 15.11 -24.47 18.28
CA PRO A 198 15.71 -23.41 17.48
C PRO A 198 17.24 -23.40 17.44
N GLY A 199 17.92 -23.83 18.53
CA GLY A 199 19.38 -23.92 18.57
C GLY A 199 20.01 -24.78 17.46
N GLN A 200 19.25 -25.69 16.89
CA GLN A 200 19.71 -26.55 15.78
C GLN A 200 19.90 -25.73 14.47
N LEU A 201 19.24 -24.58 14.33
CA LEU A 201 19.38 -23.69 13.19
C LEU A 201 20.79 -23.08 13.08
N ALA A 202 21.51 -22.90 14.19
CA ALA A 202 22.83 -22.29 14.22
C ALA A 202 23.87 -23.03 13.35
N ASN A 203 23.63 -24.31 13.06
CA ASN A 203 24.53 -25.15 12.27
C ASN A 203 24.08 -25.31 10.82
N LEU A 204 23.07 -24.59 10.38
CA LEU A 204 22.51 -24.70 9.02
C LEU A 204 22.84 -23.45 8.18
N PRO A 205 22.92 -23.59 6.85
CA PRO A 205 22.95 -22.43 5.96
C PRO A 205 21.67 -21.61 6.11
N MET A 206 21.82 -20.35 6.58
CA MET A 206 20.67 -19.46 6.80
C MET A 206 20.56 -18.42 5.68
N LEU A 207 19.34 -18.25 5.17
CA LEU A 207 18.97 -17.27 4.17
C LEU A 207 18.13 -16.17 4.86
N LEU A 208 18.73 -15.00 5.11
CA LEU A 208 18.12 -13.98 5.94
C LEU A 208 17.73 -12.73 5.15
N LEU A 209 16.53 -12.21 5.40
CA LEU A 209 16.09 -10.92 4.87
C LEU A 209 16.83 -9.80 5.59
N GLY A 210 17.45 -8.88 4.84
CA GLY A 210 18.15 -7.73 5.39
C GLY A 210 19.44 -7.43 4.67
N GLN A 211 20.31 -6.68 5.35
CA GLN A 211 21.63 -6.29 4.85
C GLN A 211 22.69 -6.66 5.88
N GLY A 212 23.76 -7.28 5.42
CA GLY A 212 24.98 -7.47 6.19
C GLY A 212 25.29 -8.89 6.63
N GLU A 213 26.54 -9.07 7.01
CA GLU A 213 27.12 -10.32 7.48
C GLU A 213 27.05 -10.46 9.00
N GLU A 214 26.46 -9.47 9.70
CA GLU A 214 26.40 -9.47 11.15
C GLU A 214 25.53 -10.62 11.66
N PRO A 215 25.95 -11.28 12.75
CA PRO A 215 25.15 -12.32 13.38
C PRO A 215 23.77 -11.76 13.79
N TYR A 216 22.71 -12.51 13.50
CA TYR A 216 21.34 -12.16 13.84
C TYR A 216 20.92 -12.90 15.12
N GLU A 217 20.70 -12.13 16.22
CA GLU A 217 20.13 -12.68 17.44
C GLU A 217 18.62 -12.87 17.26
N SER A 218 18.18 -14.11 17.22
CA SER A 218 16.79 -14.51 17.04
C SER A 218 16.17 -15.03 18.33
N HIS A 219 14.95 -14.58 18.64
CA HIS A 219 14.21 -15.02 19.81
C HIS A 219 13.00 -15.84 19.40
N TRP A 220 12.84 -17.01 19.96
CA TRP A 220 11.81 -17.98 19.60
C TRP A 220 10.87 -18.24 20.77
N ALA A 221 9.60 -18.51 20.46
CA ALA A 221 8.60 -18.95 21.41
C ALA A 221 7.90 -20.20 20.91
N HIS A 222 7.77 -21.19 21.78
CA HIS A 222 7.02 -22.42 21.52
C HIS A 222 5.57 -22.24 22.02
N THR A 223 4.65 -22.99 21.44
CA THR A 223 3.23 -23.04 21.86
C THR A 223 3.03 -23.51 23.31
N SER A 224 3.99 -24.27 23.88
CA SER A 224 4.02 -24.66 25.29
C SER A 224 4.43 -23.52 26.25
N GLY A 225 4.86 -22.35 25.72
CA GLY A 225 5.41 -21.25 26.51
C GLY A 225 6.93 -21.24 26.66
N GLU A 226 7.64 -22.28 26.18
CA GLU A 226 9.11 -22.31 26.16
C GLU A 226 9.65 -21.20 25.27
N ARG A 227 10.81 -20.63 25.65
CA ARG A 227 11.51 -19.60 24.86
C ARG A 227 12.97 -19.99 24.69
N GLU A 228 13.53 -19.63 23.53
CA GLU A 228 14.93 -19.89 23.21
C GLU A 228 15.49 -18.71 22.39
N ALA A 229 16.72 -18.29 22.69
CA ALA A 229 17.47 -17.31 21.91
C ALA A 229 18.58 -18.03 21.15
N VAL A 230 18.74 -17.70 19.87
CA VAL A 230 19.74 -18.33 18.99
C VAL A 230 20.40 -17.27 18.15
N VAL A 231 21.72 -17.29 18.08
CA VAL A 231 22.48 -16.47 17.16
C VAL A 231 22.60 -17.21 15.82
N LEU A 232 22.07 -16.60 14.77
CA LEU A 232 22.10 -17.15 13.42
C LEU A 232 23.13 -16.40 12.57
N GLN A 233 23.88 -17.16 11.77
CA GLN A 233 24.81 -16.59 10.80
C GLN A 233 24.25 -16.75 9.39
N ALA A 234 24.07 -15.65 8.67
CA ALA A 234 23.61 -15.69 7.29
C ALA A 234 24.68 -16.32 6.39
N THR A 235 24.28 -17.28 5.57
CA THR A 235 25.08 -17.78 4.44
C THR A 235 24.79 -16.97 3.19
N SER A 236 23.56 -16.46 3.09
CA SER A 236 23.13 -15.51 2.06
C SER A 236 22.10 -14.54 2.65
N TRP A 237 22.13 -13.31 2.19
CA TRP A 237 21.15 -12.30 2.60
C TRP A 237 20.73 -11.45 1.41
N GLY A 238 19.58 -10.80 1.53
CA GLY A 238 19.04 -9.95 0.46
C GLY A 238 17.84 -9.15 0.90
N SER A 239 17.41 -8.24 0.05
CA SER A 239 16.23 -7.39 0.25
C SER A 239 14.95 -7.97 -0.34
N ASP A 240 15.03 -9.05 -1.11
CA ASP A 240 13.89 -9.72 -1.73
C ASP A 240 13.65 -11.10 -1.08
N LEU A 241 12.59 -11.16 -0.27
CA LEU A 241 12.22 -12.40 0.44
C LEU A 241 11.84 -13.53 -0.51
N ASP A 242 11.17 -13.23 -1.63
CA ASP A 242 10.76 -14.26 -2.61
C ASP A 242 11.99 -14.89 -3.29
N GLY A 243 13.03 -14.10 -3.54
CA GLY A 243 14.32 -14.60 -4.01
C GLY A 243 14.96 -15.59 -3.02
N LEU A 244 14.95 -15.24 -1.72
CA LEU A 244 15.48 -16.13 -0.66
C LEU A 244 14.63 -17.41 -0.52
N ILE A 245 13.30 -17.30 -0.60
CA ILE A 245 12.40 -18.46 -0.62
C ILE A 245 12.68 -19.36 -1.83
N ALA A 246 12.92 -18.76 -3.00
CA ALA A 246 13.30 -19.53 -4.20
C ALA A 246 14.62 -20.27 -4.01
N MET A 247 15.64 -19.62 -3.42
CA MET A 247 16.91 -20.27 -3.08
C MET A 247 16.70 -21.46 -2.10
N ALA A 248 15.86 -21.28 -1.06
CA ALA A 248 15.54 -22.36 -0.13
C ALA A 248 14.86 -23.53 -0.84
N ARG A 249 13.95 -23.28 -1.78
CA ARG A 249 13.30 -24.33 -2.61
C ARG A 249 14.31 -25.11 -3.47
N HIS A 250 15.45 -24.53 -3.79
CA HIS A 250 16.54 -25.20 -4.51
C HIS A 250 17.62 -25.77 -3.60
N GLY A 251 17.37 -25.81 -2.29
CA GLY A 251 18.24 -26.47 -1.32
C GLY A 251 19.41 -25.63 -0.83
N ALA A 252 19.41 -24.31 -1.05
CA ALA A 252 20.48 -23.44 -0.61
C ALA A 252 20.53 -23.24 0.92
N GLY A 253 19.49 -23.61 1.65
CA GLY A 253 19.45 -23.49 3.11
C GLY A 253 18.04 -23.28 3.67
N VAL A 254 17.99 -22.72 4.87
CA VAL A 254 16.78 -22.43 5.64
C VAL A 254 16.47 -20.93 5.53
N VAL A 255 15.23 -20.60 5.20
CA VAL A 255 14.74 -19.21 5.15
C VAL A 255 13.81 -18.93 6.32
N LEU A 256 13.95 -17.75 6.94
CA LEU A 256 12.97 -17.21 7.89
C LEU A 256 11.95 -16.39 7.11
N ALA A 257 10.70 -16.82 7.11
CA ALA A 257 9.66 -16.17 6.32
C ALA A 257 8.31 -16.13 7.06
N PRO A 258 7.46 -15.10 6.78
CA PRO A 258 6.06 -15.12 7.16
C PRO A 258 5.36 -16.34 6.56
N ASP A 259 4.50 -16.97 7.34
CA ASP A 259 3.74 -18.15 6.95
C ASP A 259 2.98 -17.96 5.63
N PHE A 260 2.35 -16.81 5.43
CA PHE A 260 1.61 -16.48 4.22
C PHE A 260 2.47 -16.38 2.94
N CYS A 261 3.80 -16.27 3.05
CA CYS A 261 4.69 -16.26 1.88
C CYS A 261 5.02 -17.68 1.38
N VAL A 262 4.86 -18.69 2.23
CA VAL A 262 5.22 -20.08 1.94
C VAL A 262 4.00 -20.98 1.87
N GLU A 263 3.04 -20.77 2.78
CA GLU A 263 1.79 -21.51 2.88
C GLU A 263 0.67 -20.75 2.17
N PRO A 264 -0.01 -21.33 1.15
CA PRO A 264 -1.10 -20.67 0.46
C PRO A 264 -2.25 -20.33 1.43
N ILE A 265 -2.78 -19.11 1.33
CA ILE A 265 -4.02 -18.74 2.02
C ILE A 265 -5.20 -19.19 1.15
N LEU A 266 -6.05 -20.06 1.69
CA LEU A 266 -7.29 -20.46 1.01
C LEU A 266 -8.27 -19.29 0.97
N PRO A 267 -9.25 -19.30 0.01
CA PRO A 267 -10.31 -18.30 -0.06
C PRO A 267 -11.16 -18.16 1.21
N SER A 268 -11.11 -19.15 2.12
CA SER A 268 -11.74 -19.14 3.45
C SER A 268 -10.92 -18.36 4.50
N GLY A 269 -9.79 -17.74 4.11
CA GLY A 269 -8.87 -17.09 5.04
C GLY A 269 -8.05 -18.04 5.90
N GLN A 270 -8.20 -19.34 5.74
CA GLN A 270 -7.41 -20.34 6.46
C GLN A 270 -6.08 -20.56 5.75
N LEU A 271 -4.98 -20.46 6.49
CA LEU A 271 -3.72 -21.02 6.05
C LEU A 271 -3.92 -22.52 5.88
N THR A 272 -3.69 -23.03 4.70
CA THR A 272 -3.60 -24.47 4.52
C THR A 272 -2.32 -24.91 5.21
N GLY A 273 -2.44 -25.44 6.42
CA GLY A 273 -1.40 -26.31 6.92
C GLY A 273 -1.12 -27.33 5.81
N ALA A 274 0.00 -27.13 5.11
CA ALA A 274 0.48 -27.94 3.99
C ALA A 274 -0.65 -28.71 3.27
N VAL A 275 -1.39 -28.05 2.35
CA VAL A 275 -2.02 -28.83 1.28
C VAL A 275 -0.84 -29.55 0.62
N ARG A 276 -0.74 -30.84 0.83
CA ARG A 276 0.13 -31.72 0.08
C ARG A 276 -0.27 -31.57 -1.40
N HIS A 277 0.26 -30.56 -2.08
CA HIS A 277 0.52 -30.72 -3.48
C HIS A 277 1.41 -31.95 -3.56
N GLU A 278 0.96 -32.98 -4.23
CA GLU A 278 1.71 -34.21 -4.52
C GLU A 278 3.18 -33.83 -4.66
N ALA A 279 4.01 -34.45 -3.84
CA ALA A 279 5.39 -34.17 -3.55
C ALA A 279 6.17 -33.54 -4.73
N SER A 280 6.07 -32.23 -4.88
CA SER A 280 7.11 -31.51 -5.61
C SER A 280 8.37 -31.59 -4.73
N PRO A 281 9.49 -32.12 -5.24
CA PRO A 281 10.72 -32.22 -4.46
C PRO A 281 11.24 -30.88 -3.94
N ALA A 282 10.62 -29.79 -4.33
CA ALA A 282 10.94 -28.42 -3.95
C ALA A 282 9.95 -27.80 -2.93
N ALA A 283 9.07 -28.57 -2.31
CA ALA A 283 8.16 -28.05 -1.29
C ALA A 283 8.92 -27.73 0.01
N LEU A 284 8.78 -26.48 0.46
CA LEU A 284 9.29 -26.06 1.77
C LEU A 284 8.33 -26.52 2.88
N VAL A 285 8.90 -26.93 4.00
CA VAL A 285 8.17 -27.31 5.20
C VAL A 285 8.64 -26.50 6.39
N ASP A 286 7.77 -26.30 7.37
CA ASP A 286 8.13 -25.75 8.68
C ASP A 286 9.05 -26.76 9.38
N LEU A 287 10.31 -26.35 9.63
CA LEU A 287 11.31 -27.20 10.25
C LEU A 287 11.20 -27.25 11.76
N LEU A 288 10.49 -26.30 12.38
CA LEU A 288 10.34 -26.14 13.82
C LEU A 288 8.84 -26.06 14.21
N PRO A 289 8.07 -27.14 14.00
CA PRO A 289 6.64 -27.13 14.32
C PRO A 289 6.39 -26.73 15.79
N GLY A 290 5.47 -25.79 15.99
CA GLY A 290 5.14 -25.28 17.31
C GLY A 290 6.01 -24.09 17.77
N TRP A 291 7.14 -23.83 17.13
CA TRP A 291 7.96 -22.65 17.37
C TRP A 291 7.64 -21.52 16.38
N ARG A 292 7.74 -20.29 16.84
CA ARG A 292 7.67 -19.08 16.00
C ARG A 292 8.75 -18.09 16.38
N LEU A 293 9.28 -17.40 15.41
CA LEU A 293 10.21 -16.29 15.64
C LEU A 293 9.45 -15.08 16.16
N LEU A 294 9.96 -14.43 17.21
CA LEU A 294 9.40 -13.20 17.76
C LEU A 294 9.95 -12.01 16.98
N VAL A 295 9.15 -11.41 16.13
CA VAL A 295 9.55 -10.26 15.27
C VAL A 295 9.00 -8.92 15.77
N GLY A 296 8.31 -8.90 16.91
CA GLY A 296 7.77 -7.70 17.54
C GLY A 296 6.47 -7.18 16.92
N VAL A 297 6.26 -7.33 15.61
CA VAL A 297 5.01 -6.98 14.91
C VAL A 297 4.60 -8.14 14.03
N GLU A 298 3.47 -8.74 14.35
CA GLU A 298 2.94 -9.93 13.66
C GLU A 298 1.58 -9.67 13.01
N THR A 299 1.36 -8.42 12.56
CA THR A 299 0.09 -8.01 11.95
C THR A 299 0.32 -7.06 10.78
N VAL A 300 -0.32 -7.36 9.66
CA VAL A 300 -0.43 -6.45 8.53
C VAL A 300 -1.58 -5.49 8.78
N GLN A 301 -1.29 -4.19 8.70
CA GLN A 301 -2.25 -3.10 8.82
C GLN A 301 -2.60 -2.55 7.44
N ALA A 302 -3.87 -2.29 7.18
CA ALA A 302 -4.32 -1.42 6.11
C ALA A 302 -4.32 0.02 6.60
N LEU A 303 -3.55 0.87 5.96
CA LEU A 303 -3.40 2.28 6.28
C LEU A 303 -4.13 3.09 5.21
N THR A 304 -5.05 3.96 5.64
CA THR A 304 -5.84 4.83 4.76
C THR A 304 -5.89 6.25 5.31
N LEU A 305 -6.30 7.20 4.48
CA LEU A 305 -6.59 8.55 4.95
C LEU A 305 -7.97 8.60 5.61
N PRO A 306 -8.16 9.45 6.66
CA PRO A 306 -9.47 9.70 7.22
C PRO A 306 -10.37 10.46 6.24
N LEU A 307 -11.71 10.40 6.43
CA LEU A 307 -12.65 11.21 5.65
C LEU A 307 -12.44 12.72 5.92
N PRO A 308 -12.68 13.56 4.90
CA PRO A 308 -13.20 13.27 3.56
C PRO A 308 -12.14 12.86 2.53
N ALA A 309 -10.86 12.79 2.91
CA ALA A 309 -9.76 12.53 1.97
C ALA A 309 -9.65 11.05 1.55
N GLY A 310 -10.28 10.12 2.29
CA GLY A 310 -10.27 8.69 1.99
C GLY A 310 -11.36 8.29 0.98
N SER A 311 -11.08 7.28 0.15
CA SER A 311 -12.00 6.72 -0.84
C SER A 311 -12.98 5.72 -0.21
N GLU A 312 -14.27 5.75 -0.62
CA GLU A 312 -15.27 4.75 -0.23
C GLU A 312 -14.89 3.35 -0.73
N THR A 313 -14.44 3.27 -1.98
CA THR A 313 -13.97 2.02 -2.60
C THR A 313 -12.78 1.44 -1.83
N ALA A 314 -11.87 2.30 -1.35
CA ALA A 314 -10.75 1.88 -0.49
C ALA A 314 -11.23 1.24 0.81
N ARG A 315 -12.21 1.85 1.48
CA ARG A 315 -12.79 1.32 2.73
C ARG A 315 -13.53 0.00 2.50
N ALA A 316 -14.27 -0.10 1.39
CA ALA A 316 -14.95 -1.33 1.02
C ALA A 316 -13.95 -2.47 0.77
N LEU A 317 -12.83 -2.19 0.09
CA LEU A 317 -11.77 -3.18 -0.11
C LEU A 317 -11.14 -3.61 1.22
N VAL A 318 -10.84 -2.67 2.13
CA VAL A 318 -10.28 -3.00 3.45
C VAL A 318 -11.24 -3.86 4.26
N ARG A 319 -12.55 -3.54 4.24
CA ARG A 319 -13.59 -4.34 4.90
C ARG A 319 -13.65 -5.75 4.31
N HIS A 320 -13.70 -5.86 2.98
CA HIS A 320 -13.67 -7.16 2.28
C HIS A 320 -12.43 -7.97 2.66
N GLY A 321 -11.25 -7.36 2.70
CA GLY A 321 -10.02 -8.02 3.11
C GLY A 321 -10.07 -8.51 4.56
N ARG A 322 -10.60 -7.73 5.47
CA ARG A 322 -10.77 -8.13 6.88
C ARG A 322 -11.76 -9.28 7.04
N GLU A 323 -12.86 -9.26 6.30
CA GLU A 323 -13.84 -10.36 6.31
C GLU A 323 -13.24 -11.64 5.72
N ALA A 324 -12.54 -11.54 4.59
CA ALA A 324 -11.93 -12.68 3.92
C ALA A 324 -10.73 -13.28 4.70
N LEU A 325 -9.93 -12.45 5.37
CA LEU A 325 -8.69 -12.84 6.03
C LEU A 325 -8.82 -12.92 7.56
N GLY A 326 -9.76 -12.15 8.15
CA GLY A 326 -9.93 -12.03 9.60
C GLY A 326 -10.76 -13.12 10.25
N SER A 327 -11.43 -13.98 9.49
CA SER A 327 -12.20 -15.12 10.01
C SER A 327 -11.31 -16.29 10.46
N SER A 328 -10.00 -16.13 10.51
CA SER A 328 -9.00 -17.20 10.61
C SER A 328 -8.15 -17.20 11.87
N ARG A 329 -8.50 -16.44 12.94
CA ARG A 329 -7.82 -16.60 14.26
C ARG A 329 -8.71 -16.22 15.43
#